data_b7e44c7226a3c7311c88db67d33507bd
#
_entry.id   b7e44c7226a3c7311c88db67d33507bd
#
_cell.length_a   1.000
_cell.length_b   1.000
_cell.length_c   1.000
_cell.angle_alpha   90.00
_cell.angle_beta   90.00
_cell.angle_gamma   90.00
#
_symmetry.space_group_name_H-M   'P 1'
#
loop_
_entity.id
_entity.type
_entity.pdbx_description
1 polymer ?
#
loop_
_entity_poly.entity_id
_entity_poly.type
_entity_poly.pdbx_seq_one_letter_code
_entity_poly.pdbx_strand_id
1 'polypeptide(L)'
;MRKILFRVGTVVLLLAIAACMMVIGRGHTVYFDNKKLEYEGQTYDTYRRINVIVNGEQVAKLSARDRGMATFTGQSFSFDLEITKEKGDDPVTNTYHIKVPYGQDGTVLNLPGLLAGLPEEAYTSDFVPVAVETTEEDEENVTEDFAIGEGETSGAF
;
A
#
# COMPACT_ATOMS: atom_id res chain seq x y z
N MET A 1 52.23 7.09 -13.31
CA MET A 1 50.98 7.71 -13.80
C MET A 1 49.92 6.67 -14.22
N ARG A 2 50.23 5.67 -15.10
CA ARG A 2 49.20 4.68 -15.55
C ARG A 2 48.52 3.90 -14.40
N LYS A 3 49.25 3.46 -13.38
CA LYS A 3 48.70 2.71 -12.24
C LYS A 3 47.71 3.54 -11.39
N ILE A 4 47.94 4.85 -11.25
CA ILE A 4 47.05 5.77 -10.52
C ILE A 4 45.76 6.01 -11.34
N LEU A 5 45.93 6.20 -12.66
CA LEU A 5 44.78 6.38 -13.57
C LEU A 5 43.82 5.19 -13.53
N PHE A 6 44.36 3.95 -13.55
CA PHE A 6 43.55 2.74 -13.40
C PHE A 6 42.81 2.68 -12.07
N ARG A 7 43.48 3.00 -10.95
CA ARG A 7 42.84 3.01 -9.62
C ARG A 7 41.73 4.02 -9.52
N VAL A 8 41.98 5.24 -10.00
CA VAL A 8 40.97 6.31 -10.04
C VAL A 8 39.79 5.93 -10.96
N GLY A 9 40.06 5.39 -12.14
CA GLY A 9 39.03 4.93 -13.07
C GLY A 9 38.14 3.83 -12.46
N THR A 10 38.71 2.88 -11.74
CA THR A 10 37.95 1.83 -11.06
C THR A 10 37.06 2.41 -9.95
N VAL A 11 37.54 3.35 -9.16
CA VAL A 11 36.77 4.02 -8.12
C VAL A 11 35.60 4.80 -8.72
N VAL A 12 35.82 5.56 -9.77
CA VAL A 12 34.79 6.31 -10.49
C VAL A 12 33.72 5.37 -11.07
N LEU A 13 34.14 4.26 -11.66
CA LEU A 13 33.21 3.26 -12.19
C LEU A 13 32.34 2.65 -11.07
N LEU A 14 32.93 2.29 -9.94
CA LEU A 14 32.17 1.74 -8.80
C LEU A 14 31.18 2.76 -8.23
N LEU A 15 31.57 4.04 -8.14
CA LEU A 15 30.67 5.11 -7.71
C LEU A 15 29.50 5.32 -8.71
N ALA A 16 29.78 5.24 -10.00
CA ALA A 16 28.73 5.33 -11.02
C ALA A 16 27.74 4.16 -10.93
N ILE A 17 28.22 2.93 -10.73
CA ILE A 17 27.37 1.75 -10.52
C ILE A 17 26.53 1.92 -9.24
N ALA A 18 27.14 2.37 -8.14
CA ALA A 18 26.42 2.60 -6.88
C ALA A 18 25.32 3.66 -7.04
N ALA A 19 25.58 4.75 -7.75
CA ALA A 19 24.59 5.77 -8.04
C ALA A 19 23.44 5.22 -8.91
N CYS A 20 23.73 4.43 -9.93
CA CYS A 20 22.71 3.75 -10.74
C CYS A 20 21.84 2.80 -9.89
N MET A 21 22.46 2.00 -9.03
CA MET A 21 21.73 1.08 -8.14
C MET A 21 20.82 1.82 -7.15
N MET A 22 21.26 2.97 -6.65
CA MET A 22 20.45 3.81 -5.76
C MET A 22 19.19 4.35 -6.44
N VAL A 23 19.27 4.70 -7.73
CA VAL A 23 18.13 5.20 -8.50
C VAL A 23 17.16 4.07 -8.88
N ILE A 24 17.69 2.93 -9.35
CA ILE A 24 16.87 1.80 -9.82
C ILE A 24 16.27 1.03 -8.64
N GLY A 25 16.99 0.93 -7.51
CA GLY A 25 16.61 0.13 -6.36
C GLY A 25 15.62 0.79 -5.40
N ARG A 26 15.14 2.02 -5.68
CA ARG A 26 14.18 2.68 -4.80
C ARG A 26 12.83 1.97 -4.85
N GLY A 27 12.34 1.59 -3.67
CA GLY A 27 11.01 1.01 -3.49
C GLY A 27 9.94 2.09 -3.39
N HIS A 28 8.77 1.80 -3.93
CA HIS A 28 7.57 2.64 -3.86
C HIS A 28 6.40 1.81 -3.36
N THR A 29 5.44 2.46 -2.71
CA THR A 29 4.19 1.83 -2.26
C THR A 29 3.01 2.45 -2.98
N VAL A 30 2.15 1.62 -3.55
CA VAL A 30 0.87 2.05 -4.12
C VAL A 30 -0.24 1.57 -3.24
N TYR A 31 -1.11 2.49 -2.86
CA TYR A 31 -2.33 2.22 -2.11
C TYR A 31 -3.51 2.22 -3.08
N PHE A 32 -4.31 1.20 -3.04
CA PHE A 32 -5.51 1.05 -3.86
C PHE A 32 -6.73 1.30 -3.00
N ASP A 33 -7.49 2.34 -3.32
CA ASP A 33 -8.73 2.70 -2.63
C ASP A 33 -9.94 2.32 -3.49
N ASN A 34 -10.81 1.46 -2.96
CA ASN A 34 -12.13 1.23 -3.53
C ASN A 34 -13.14 2.13 -2.81
N LYS A 35 -12.99 3.45 -2.96
CA LYS A 35 -13.82 4.46 -2.31
C LYS A 35 -14.56 5.30 -3.35
N LYS A 36 -15.77 5.72 -2.98
CA LYS A 36 -16.54 6.69 -3.74
C LYS A 36 -15.71 7.93 -4.05
N LEU A 37 -15.78 8.38 -5.30
CA LEU A 37 -15.13 9.58 -5.78
C LEU A 37 -16.17 10.53 -6.36
N GLU A 38 -16.06 11.81 -6.03
CA GLU A 38 -16.82 12.89 -6.64
C GLU A 38 -15.86 13.74 -7.49
N TYR A 39 -16.15 13.84 -8.78
CA TYR A 39 -15.35 14.61 -9.71
C TYR A 39 -16.25 15.34 -10.70
N GLU A 40 -16.08 16.65 -10.84
CA GLU A 40 -16.88 17.53 -11.73
C GLU A 40 -18.40 17.41 -11.53
N GLY A 41 -18.85 17.18 -10.28
CA GLY A 41 -20.28 17.05 -9.94
C GLY A 41 -20.86 15.66 -10.26
N GLN A 42 -20.05 14.73 -10.76
CA GLN A 42 -20.43 13.34 -10.97
C GLN A 42 -19.86 12.45 -9.87
N THR A 43 -20.66 11.49 -9.44
CA THR A 43 -20.28 10.52 -8.42
C THR A 43 -19.92 9.19 -9.06
N TYR A 44 -18.78 8.66 -8.68
CA TYR A 44 -18.28 7.33 -9.06
C TYR A 44 -18.34 6.42 -7.85
N ASP A 45 -19.26 5.45 -7.89
CA ASP A 45 -19.49 4.55 -6.76
C ASP A 45 -18.45 3.44 -6.67
N THR A 46 -18.38 2.83 -5.49
CA THR A 46 -17.49 1.70 -5.21
C THR A 46 -17.92 0.45 -5.95
N TYR A 47 -16.95 -0.37 -6.32
CA TYR A 47 -17.21 -1.71 -6.84
C TYR A 47 -17.40 -2.71 -5.70
N ARG A 48 -18.20 -3.73 -5.95
CA ARG A 48 -18.44 -4.78 -4.95
C ARG A 48 -17.16 -5.52 -4.55
N ARG A 49 -16.33 -5.86 -5.54
CA ARG A 49 -15.06 -6.54 -5.35
C ARG A 49 -14.08 -6.17 -6.46
N ILE A 50 -12.87 -5.86 -6.05
CA ILE A 50 -11.74 -5.66 -6.94
C ILE A 50 -10.59 -6.51 -6.40
N ASN A 51 -10.07 -7.42 -7.21
CA ASN A 51 -8.83 -8.12 -6.91
C ASN A 51 -7.71 -7.42 -7.68
N VAL A 52 -6.65 -7.09 -6.98
CA VAL A 52 -5.43 -6.50 -7.56
C VAL A 52 -4.41 -7.60 -7.73
N ILE A 53 -3.95 -7.78 -8.96
CA ILE A 53 -3.01 -8.84 -9.34
C ILE A 53 -1.75 -8.16 -9.87
N VAL A 54 -0.61 -8.53 -9.32
CA VAL A 54 0.72 -8.03 -9.73
C VAL A 54 1.60 -9.21 -10.07
N ASN A 55 2.16 -9.23 -11.27
CA ASN A 55 2.98 -10.34 -11.77
C ASN A 55 2.29 -11.72 -11.67
N GLY A 56 0.96 -11.76 -11.82
CA GLY A 56 0.17 -12.99 -11.71
C GLY A 56 -0.17 -13.42 -10.28
N GLU A 57 0.24 -12.67 -9.27
CA GLU A 57 -0.09 -12.91 -7.86
C GLU A 57 -1.12 -11.91 -7.35
N GLN A 58 -2.16 -12.38 -6.66
CA GLN A 58 -3.15 -11.51 -6.05
C GLN A 58 -2.56 -10.86 -4.78
N VAL A 59 -2.28 -9.56 -4.88
CA VAL A 59 -1.68 -8.78 -3.77
C VAL A 59 -2.72 -8.12 -2.86
N ALA A 60 -3.90 -7.82 -3.40
CA ALA A 60 -4.98 -7.24 -2.61
C ALA A 60 -6.35 -7.72 -3.11
N LYS A 61 -7.30 -7.81 -2.17
CA LYS A 61 -8.71 -8.09 -2.44
C LYS A 61 -9.53 -7.04 -1.71
N LEU A 62 -10.20 -6.20 -2.47
CA LEU A 62 -10.88 -5.02 -1.98
C LEU A 62 -12.38 -5.18 -2.11
N SER A 63 -13.09 -5.06 -1.03
CA SER A 63 -14.55 -4.85 -0.99
C SER A 63 -14.85 -3.34 -1.11
N ALA A 64 -16.12 -2.98 -1.09
CA ALA A 64 -16.51 -1.57 -1.08
C ALA A 64 -15.95 -0.86 0.16
N ARG A 65 -15.31 0.28 -0.05
CA ARG A 65 -14.65 1.14 0.95
C ARG A 65 -13.33 0.60 1.53
N ASP A 66 -12.84 -0.54 1.03
CA ASP A 66 -11.56 -1.09 1.47
C ASP A 66 -10.37 -0.38 0.82
N ARG A 67 -9.23 -0.49 1.49
CA ARG A 67 -7.92 -0.07 0.99
C ARG A 67 -6.95 -1.25 1.00
N GLY A 68 -6.20 -1.40 -0.07
CA GLY A 68 -5.09 -2.33 -0.17
C GLY A 68 -3.80 -1.62 -0.49
N MET A 69 -2.70 -2.33 -0.47
CA MET A 69 -1.40 -1.79 -0.86
C MET A 69 -0.56 -2.84 -1.60
N ALA A 70 0.31 -2.36 -2.46
CA ALA A 70 1.38 -3.15 -3.06
C ALA A 70 2.68 -2.36 -3.06
N THR A 71 3.79 -3.05 -2.84
CA THR A 71 5.13 -2.48 -2.94
C THR A 71 5.80 -2.97 -4.21
N PHE A 72 6.56 -2.09 -4.86
CA PHE A 72 7.32 -2.43 -6.05
C PHE A 72 8.62 -1.65 -6.09
N THR A 73 9.54 -2.08 -6.96
CA THR A 73 10.82 -1.41 -7.16
C THR A 73 10.85 -0.78 -8.55
N GLY A 74 11.35 0.45 -8.62
CA GLY A 74 11.41 1.21 -9.88
C GLY A 74 10.29 2.22 -10.03
N GLN A 75 10.22 2.88 -11.19
CA GLN A 75 9.30 4.00 -11.44
C GLN A 75 8.07 3.62 -12.28
N SER A 76 8.02 2.40 -12.79
CA SER A 76 6.91 1.91 -13.61
C SER A 76 6.28 0.69 -12.94
N PHE A 77 4.99 0.75 -12.75
CA PHE A 77 4.22 -0.30 -12.08
C PHE A 77 3.06 -0.75 -12.96
N SER A 78 3.00 -2.06 -13.21
CA SER A 78 1.93 -2.70 -13.96
C SER A 78 1.14 -3.63 -13.05
N PHE A 79 -0.16 -3.58 -13.16
CA PHE A 79 -1.06 -4.43 -12.39
C PHE A 79 -2.33 -4.73 -13.17
N ASP A 80 -2.95 -5.86 -12.86
CA ASP A 80 -4.23 -6.26 -13.39
C ASP A 80 -5.31 -6.08 -12.32
N LEU A 81 -6.44 -5.53 -12.73
CA LEU A 81 -7.64 -5.39 -11.91
C LEU A 81 -8.69 -6.38 -12.40
N GLU A 82 -9.07 -7.30 -11.55
CA GLU A 82 -10.19 -8.19 -11.76
C GLU A 82 -11.40 -7.65 -11.01
N ILE A 83 -12.41 -7.21 -11.74
CA ILE A 83 -13.52 -6.42 -11.22
C ILE A 83 -14.80 -7.24 -11.25
N THR A 84 -15.49 -7.36 -10.12
CA THR A 84 -16.84 -7.91 -10.03
C THR A 84 -17.80 -6.81 -9.62
N LYS A 85 -18.73 -6.44 -10.53
CA LYS A 85 -19.70 -5.36 -10.28
C LYS A 85 -20.81 -5.84 -9.36
N GLU A 86 -21.45 -6.95 -9.69
CA GLU A 86 -22.58 -7.50 -8.94
C GLU A 86 -22.34 -8.95 -8.51
N LYS A 87 -23.23 -9.48 -7.69
CA LYS A 87 -23.12 -10.86 -7.21
C LYS A 87 -23.51 -11.82 -8.31
N GLY A 88 -22.54 -12.60 -8.80
CA GLY A 88 -22.75 -13.61 -9.83
C GLY A 88 -22.29 -13.19 -11.21
N ASP A 89 -21.80 -11.95 -11.36
CA ASP A 89 -21.16 -11.51 -12.59
C ASP A 89 -19.80 -12.18 -12.78
N ASP A 90 -19.48 -12.45 -14.05
CA ASP A 90 -18.14 -12.86 -14.43
C ASP A 90 -17.16 -11.70 -14.21
N PRO A 91 -16.00 -11.98 -13.63
CA PRO A 91 -15.01 -10.95 -13.40
C PRO A 91 -14.42 -10.43 -14.72
N VAL A 92 -14.26 -9.12 -14.82
CA VAL A 92 -13.61 -8.46 -15.96
C VAL A 92 -12.21 -8.06 -15.55
N THR A 93 -11.20 -8.49 -16.31
CA THR A 93 -9.80 -8.17 -16.06
C THR A 93 -9.32 -7.08 -16.99
N ASN A 94 -8.74 -6.03 -16.43
CA ASN A 94 -8.09 -4.94 -17.15
C ASN A 94 -6.69 -4.72 -16.63
N THR A 95 -5.73 -4.52 -17.55
CA THR A 95 -4.33 -4.21 -17.20
C THR A 95 -4.11 -2.70 -17.21
N TYR A 96 -3.45 -2.21 -16.17
CA TYR A 96 -3.09 -0.82 -16.00
C TYR A 96 -1.59 -0.65 -15.82
N HIS A 97 -1.08 0.49 -16.30
CA HIS A 97 0.30 0.90 -16.16
C HIS A 97 0.34 2.31 -15.58
N ILE A 98 1.02 2.46 -14.47
CA ILE A 98 1.22 3.77 -13.85
C ILE A 98 2.71 4.07 -13.74
N LYS A 99 3.02 5.36 -13.71
CA LYS A 99 4.36 5.85 -13.43
C LYS A 99 4.34 6.58 -12.09
N VAL A 100 5.22 6.19 -11.19
CA VAL A 100 5.38 6.87 -9.90
C VAL A 100 6.62 7.74 -9.98
N PRO A 101 6.49 9.05 -9.72
CA PRO A 101 7.63 9.97 -9.70
C PRO A 101 8.68 9.55 -8.67
N TYR A 102 9.95 9.75 -8.99
CA TYR A 102 11.07 9.35 -8.13
C TYR A 102 11.00 9.93 -6.70
N GLY A 103 10.42 11.13 -6.55
CA GLY A 103 10.31 11.82 -5.28
C GLY A 103 9.18 11.38 -4.37
N GLN A 104 8.28 10.52 -4.85
CA GLN A 104 7.11 10.05 -4.09
C GLN A 104 7.36 8.65 -3.53
N ASP A 105 7.26 8.50 -2.22
CA ASP A 105 7.42 7.20 -1.55
C ASP A 105 6.12 6.38 -1.55
N GLY A 106 4.98 7.06 -1.63
CA GLY A 106 3.65 6.45 -1.66
C GLY A 106 2.66 7.22 -2.52
N THR A 107 1.85 6.49 -3.27
CA THR A 107 0.78 7.03 -4.11
C THR A 107 -0.52 6.31 -3.80
N VAL A 108 -1.62 7.06 -3.66
CA VAL A 108 -2.96 6.51 -3.47
C VAL A 108 -3.71 6.59 -4.79
N LEU A 109 -4.23 5.46 -5.25
CA LEU A 109 -5.04 5.34 -6.45
C LEU A 109 -6.50 5.07 -6.07
N ASN A 110 -7.41 5.93 -6.47
CA ASN A 110 -8.83 5.68 -6.39
C ASN A 110 -9.26 4.81 -7.58
N LEU A 111 -9.61 3.55 -7.31
CA LEU A 111 -9.94 2.58 -8.36
C LEU A 111 -11.22 2.92 -9.13
N PRO A 112 -12.33 3.34 -8.50
CA PRO A 112 -13.51 3.85 -9.22
C PRO A 112 -13.20 4.94 -10.24
N GLY A 113 -12.35 5.91 -9.89
CA GLY A 113 -11.92 6.97 -10.79
C GLY A 113 -11.06 6.47 -11.94
N LEU A 114 -10.09 5.60 -11.66
CA LEU A 114 -9.25 4.96 -12.66
C LEU A 114 -10.08 4.14 -13.66
N LEU A 115 -11.03 3.35 -13.17
CA LEU A 115 -11.91 2.50 -13.98
C LEU A 115 -12.91 3.29 -14.82
N ALA A 116 -13.27 4.49 -14.38
CA ALA A 116 -14.10 5.42 -15.14
C ALA A 116 -13.31 6.15 -16.24
N GLY A 117 -11.98 6.00 -16.29
CA GLY A 117 -11.12 6.67 -17.28
C GLY A 117 -10.95 8.16 -17.03
N LEU A 118 -11.04 8.60 -15.77
CA LEU A 118 -10.80 10.00 -15.40
C LEU A 118 -9.35 10.40 -15.63
N PRO A 119 -9.04 11.70 -15.69
CA PRO A 119 -7.66 12.16 -15.75
C PRO A 119 -6.89 11.76 -14.48
N GLU A 120 -5.58 11.55 -14.61
CA GLU A 120 -4.70 11.05 -13.54
C GLU A 120 -4.81 11.86 -12.25
N GLU A 121 -4.96 13.18 -12.37
CA GLU A 121 -5.11 14.10 -11.24
C GLU A 121 -6.37 13.85 -10.40
N ALA A 122 -7.41 13.24 -11.00
CA ALA A 122 -8.67 12.98 -10.30
C ALA A 122 -8.62 11.72 -9.43
N TYR A 123 -7.87 10.69 -9.84
CA TYR A 123 -7.84 9.41 -9.14
C TYR A 123 -6.51 9.13 -8.42
N THR A 124 -5.51 10.00 -8.58
CA THR A 124 -4.20 9.87 -7.93
C THR A 124 -4.04 10.93 -6.85
N SER A 125 -3.56 10.55 -5.69
CA SER A 125 -3.19 11.47 -4.61
C SER A 125 -1.94 10.99 -3.89
N ASP A 126 -1.21 11.94 -3.29
CA ASP A 126 -0.05 11.63 -2.48
C ASP A 126 -0.48 10.96 -1.18
N PHE A 127 0.26 9.95 -0.78
CA PHE A 127 0.06 9.35 0.53
C PHE A 127 0.66 10.26 1.59
N VAL A 128 -0.21 10.89 2.38
CA VAL A 128 0.20 11.61 3.59
C VAL A 128 0.04 10.65 4.76
N PRO A 129 1.13 10.19 5.39
CA PRO A 129 1.02 9.39 6.60
C PRO A 129 0.36 10.25 7.68
N VAL A 130 -0.82 9.85 8.13
CA VAL A 130 -1.42 10.42 9.34
C VAL A 130 -0.52 9.96 10.48
N ALA A 131 0.21 10.89 11.11
CA ALA A 131 0.84 10.62 12.38
C ALA A 131 -0.29 10.21 13.33
N VAL A 132 -0.29 8.96 13.73
CA VAL A 132 -1.11 8.52 14.85
C VAL A 132 -0.50 9.23 16.04
N GLU A 133 -1.12 10.33 16.49
CA GLU A 133 -0.88 10.82 17.82
C GLU A 133 -1.25 9.66 18.73
N THR A 134 -0.23 8.99 19.26
CA THR A 134 -0.39 8.05 20.34
C THR A 134 -0.86 8.90 21.51
N THR A 135 -2.15 8.98 21.70
CA THR A 135 -2.71 9.45 22.96
C THR A 135 -2.21 8.45 23.99
N GLU A 136 -1.19 8.86 24.74
CA GLU A 136 -0.76 8.22 25.97
C GLU A 136 -1.84 8.44 27.03
N GLU A 137 -2.98 7.79 26.88
CA GLU A 137 -4.02 7.70 27.91
C GLU A 137 -4.67 6.32 27.74
N ASP A 138 -4.06 5.32 28.35
CA ASP A 138 -4.71 4.09 28.86
C ASP A 138 -3.67 3.08 29.38
N GLU A 139 -2.65 3.56 30.13
CA GLU A 139 -1.88 2.70 31.02
C GLU A 139 -2.15 3.04 32.50
N GLU A 140 -3.40 3.06 32.90
CA GLU A 140 -3.79 2.96 34.31
C GLU A 140 -5.15 2.28 34.40
N ASN A 141 -5.19 0.96 34.33
CA ASN A 141 -6.12 0.16 35.16
C ASN A 141 -6.11 -1.34 34.80
N VAL A 142 -5.01 -2.02 34.97
CA VAL A 142 -5.00 -3.49 35.09
C VAL A 142 -4.02 -3.91 36.20
N THR A 143 -4.27 -3.49 37.42
CA THR A 143 -3.75 -4.18 38.60
C THR A 143 -4.78 -4.08 39.68
N GLU A 144 -5.20 -5.22 40.13
CA GLU A 144 -6.04 -5.54 41.31
C GLU A 144 -7.40 -6.16 40.94
N ASP A 145 -7.37 -7.42 40.57
CA ASP A 145 -8.26 -8.41 41.20
C ASP A 145 -7.84 -9.85 40.85
N PHE A 146 -6.72 -10.26 41.41
CA PHE A 146 -6.40 -11.69 41.53
C PHE A 146 -6.16 -11.97 43.01
N ALA A 147 -7.21 -11.76 43.83
CA ALA A 147 -7.24 -12.25 45.22
C ALA A 147 -7.62 -13.73 45.18
N ILE A 148 -6.62 -14.54 45.41
CA ILE A 148 -6.69 -15.95 45.74
C ILE A 148 -7.55 -16.11 46.99
N GLY A 149 -8.71 -16.69 46.85
CA GLY A 149 -9.49 -17.24 47.92
C GLY A 149 -8.95 -18.61 48.31
N GLU A 150 -8.03 -18.66 49.25
CA GLU A 150 -7.67 -19.89 49.96
C GLU A 150 -8.86 -20.44 50.72
N GLY A 151 -8.97 -21.74 50.63
CA GLY A 151 -9.99 -22.54 51.16
C GLY A 151 -10.12 -22.53 52.65
N GLU A 152 -11.20 -23.09 53.09
CA GLU A 152 -11.24 -23.83 54.40
C GLU A 152 -12.13 -25.03 54.26
N THR A 153 -11.47 -26.15 54.47
CA THR A 153 -11.99 -27.44 54.85
C THR A 153 -12.60 -27.37 56.24
N SER A 154 -13.80 -27.83 56.39
CA SER A 154 -14.30 -28.48 57.61
C SER A 154 -15.69 -29.03 57.27
N GLY A 155 -15.99 -30.30 57.30
CA GLY A 155 -15.82 -31.23 58.39
C GLY A 155 -17.17 -31.48 59.00
N ALA A 156 -17.57 -32.71 58.96
CA ALA A 156 -18.51 -33.36 59.92
C ALA A 156 -20.01 -33.48 59.48
N PHE A 157 -20.34 -34.67 59.51
CA PHE A 157 -21.51 -35.52 59.77
C PHE A 157 -22.19 -36.06 58.50
#